data_99c3a81cd8dd5262bbb93e3730aa91a0
#
_entry.id   99c3a81cd8dd5262bbb93e3730aa91a0
#
_cell.length_a   1.000
_cell.length_b   1.000
_cell.length_c   1.000
_cell.angle_alpha   90.00
_cell.angle_beta   90.00
_cell.angle_gamma   90.00
#
_symmetry.space_group_name_H-M   'P 1'
#
loop_
_entity.id
_entity.type
_entity.pdbx_description
1 polymer ?
#
loop_
_entity_poly.entity_id
_entity_poly.type
_entity_poly.pdbx_seq_one_letter_code
_entity_poly.pdbx_strand_id
1 'polypeptide(L)'
;MSTNPEILVYPTVEEAQAATASQIAALLAQRSRALVVLSGGSAPPGVFHQLCQAPLRNLVPWHALSILWADERLVPFHDRENNYFQTRQTLLDHVPIPSEQVFPVATYYPVEEAARVYQNQVEALLERHGGQIDLALLGMGPDGHTASLFPGFPQLEASPETLVAPVTDAPKPPPTRVTLTAHALNRARRVIFLVAGADKAPMVRQVLQGAYDPQRLPAQLVRPPAGRVTWMLDAAAARELA
;
A
#
# COMPACT_ATOMS: atom_id res chain seq x y z
N MET A 1 18.12 12.01 8.47
CA MET A 1 18.97 10.89 8.05
C MET A 1 18.03 9.78 7.61
N SER A 2 18.02 9.44 6.32
CA SER A 2 17.22 8.30 5.83
C SER A 2 17.79 7.03 6.44
N THR A 3 17.02 6.33 7.26
CA THR A 3 17.43 5.00 7.75
C THR A 3 17.36 4.04 6.57
N ASN A 4 18.41 3.24 6.37
CA ASN A 4 18.37 2.16 5.38
C ASN A 4 17.12 1.31 5.63
N PRO A 5 16.44 0.85 4.57
CA PRO A 5 15.28 -0.01 4.73
C PRO A 5 15.70 -1.33 5.40
N GLU A 6 14.84 -1.83 6.27
CA GLU A 6 14.98 -3.18 6.80
C GLU A 6 14.52 -4.19 5.75
N ILE A 7 15.30 -5.25 5.54
CA ILE A 7 14.98 -6.31 4.59
C ILE A 7 14.86 -7.64 5.35
N LEU A 8 13.69 -8.25 5.28
CA LEU A 8 13.37 -9.53 5.92
C LEU A 8 13.00 -10.53 4.83
N VAL A 9 13.72 -11.64 4.78
CA VAL A 9 13.54 -12.69 3.75
C VAL A 9 13.00 -13.95 4.42
N TYR A 10 11.95 -14.50 3.82
CA TYR A 10 11.27 -15.71 4.29
C TYR A 10 11.37 -16.82 3.24
N PRO A 11 11.38 -18.09 3.64
CA PRO A 11 11.45 -19.22 2.71
C PRO A 11 10.34 -19.22 1.66
N THR A 12 9.11 -18.88 2.06
CA THR A 12 7.92 -18.90 1.20
C THR A 12 7.11 -17.62 1.27
N VAL A 13 6.21 -17.41 0.32
CA VAL A 13 5.29 -16.28 0.32
C VAL A 13 4.31 -16.35 1.51
N GLU A 14 3.88 -17.55 1.89
CA GLU A 14 2.97 -17.77 3.01
C GLU A 14 3.62 -17.35 4.34
N GLU A 15 4.89 -17.67 4.52
CA GLU A 15 5.66 -17.25 5.70
C GLU A 15 5.86 -15.72 5.73
N ALA A 16 6.18 -15.11 4.58
CA ALA A 16 6.28 -13.66 4.46
C ALA A 16 4.94 -12.97 4.77
N GLN A 17 3.82 -13.53 4.30
CA GLN A 17 2.47 -13.04 4.58
C GLN A 17 2.12 -13.16 6.07
N ALA A 18 2.40 -14.30 6.69
CA ALA A 18 2.13 -14.54 8.12
C ALA A 18 2.96 -13.60 9.01
N ALA A 19 4.25 -13.42 8.69
CA ALA A 19 5.12 -12.49 9.39
C ALA A 19 4.65 -11.03 9.20
N THR A 20 4.22 -10.66 7.99
CA THR A 20 3.64 -9.33 7.70
C THR A 20 2.38 -9.09 8.52
N ALA A 21 1.46 -10.05 8.57
CA ALA A 21 0.25 -9.95 9.38
C ALA A 21 0.55 -9.79 10.87
N SER A 22 1.51 -10.57 11.39
CA SER A 22 1.96 -10.49 12.78
C SER A 22 2.56 -9.12 13.10
N GLN A 23 3.39 -8.57 12.19
CA GLN A 23 3.97 -7.24 12.34
C GLN A 23 2.91 -6.14 12.31
N ILE A 24 1.94 -6.22 11.38
CA ILE A 24 0.79 -5.29 11.31
C ILE A 24 -0.01 -5.33 12.61
N ALA A 25 -0.38 -6.51 13.08
CA ALA A 25 -1.15 -6.66 14.31
C ALA A 25 -0.40 -6.06 15.53
N ALA A 26 0.90 -6.34 15.66
CA ALA A 26 1.73 -5.79 16.74
C ALA A 26 1.86 -4.25 16.67
N LEU A 27 2.00 -3.68 15.47
CA LEU A 27 2.07 -2.23 15.27
C LEU A 27 0.76 -1.53 15.63
N LEU A 28 -0.37 -2.16 15.37
CA LEU A 28 -1.69 -1.59 15.58
C LEU A 28 -2.24 -1.85 17.00
N ALA A 29 -1.84 -2.94 17.66
CA ALA A 29 -2.38 -3.38 18.96
C ALA A 29 -2.37 -2.29 20.05
N GLN A 30 -1.41 -1.39 20.01
CA GLN A 30 -1.25 -0.33 21.03
C GLN A 30 -1.80 1.03 20.56
N ARG A 31 -2.53 1.07 19.45
CA ARG A 31 -3.05 2.31 18.90
C ARG A 31 -4.48 2.56 19.36
N SER A 32 -4.71 3.70 19.97
CA SER A 32 -6.08 4.19 20.25
C SER A 32 -6.77 4.74 19.00
N ARG A 33 -5.99 5.05 17.96
CA ARG A 33 -6.43 5.51 16.65
C ARG A 33 -5.30 5.28 15.63
N ALA A 34 -5.61 4.76 14.45
CA ALA A 34 -4.62 4.57 13.39
C ALA A 34 -5.20 4.81 12.00
N LEU A 35 -4.43 5.47 11.13
CA LEU A 35 -4.69 5.59 9.70
C LEU A 35 -3.86 4.56 8.95
N VAL A 36 -4.54 3.65 8.24
CA VAL A 36 -3.93 2.52 7.54
C VAL A 36 -4.21 2.64 6.05
N VAL A 37 -3.16 2.52 5.25
CA VAL A 37 -3.23 2.47 3.78
C VAL A 37 -2.99 1.04 3.34
N LEU A 38 -3.92 0.49 2.56
CA LEU A 38 -3.83 -0.85 1.99
C LEU A 38 -3.60 -0.79 0.48
N SER A 39 -2.96 -1.80 -0.06
CA SER A 39 -2.85 -2.03 -1.50
C SER A 39 -3.61 -3.27 -1.92
N GLY A 40 -4.04 -3.29 -3.18
CA GLY A 40 -4.48 -4.51 -3.85
C GLY A 40 -3.30 -5.36 -4.34
N GLY A 41 -3.60 -6.32 -5.20
CA GLY A 41 -2.62 -7.21 -5.81
C GLY A 41 -2.64 -8.62 -5.22
N SER A 42 -1.69 -9.46 -5.64
CA SER A 42 -1.71 -10.90 -5.32
C SER A 42 -1.18 -11.25 -3.92
N ALA A 43 -0.32 -10.44 -3.34
CA ALA A 43 0.30 -10.75 -2.05
C ALA A 43 -0.56 -10.35 -0.83
N PRO A 44 -1.24 -9.19 -0.77
CA PRO A 44 -2.03 -8.77 0.38
C PRO A 44 -3.15 -9.72 0.83
N PRO A 45 -3.88 -10.44 -0.04
CA PRO A 45 -4.93 -11.35 0.40
C PRO A 45 -4.49 -12.40 1.42
N GLY A 46 -3.27 -12.93 1.31
CA GLY A 46 -2.74 -13.87 2.31
C GLY A 46 -2.50 -13.21 3.67
N VAL A 47 -2.05 -11.95 3.69
CA VAL A 47 -1.93 -11.16 4.93
C VAL A 47 -3.31 -10.94 5.54
N PHE A 48 -4.29 -10.57 4.74
CA PHE A 48 -5.67 -10.32 5.19
C PHE A 48 -6.29 -11.58 5.79
N HIS A 49 -6.10 -12.73 5.14
CA HIS A 49 -6.55 -14.01 5.67
C HIS A 49 -5.96 -14.29 7.07
N GLN A 50 -4.66 -14.06 7.26
CA GLN A 50 -4.00 -14.23 8.57
C GLN A 50 -4.57 -13.27 9.63
N LEU A 51 -4.81 -12.00 9.26
CA LEU A 51 -5.40 -11.00 10.16
C LEU A 51 -6.85 -11.35 10.58
N CYS A 52 -7.57 -12.14 9.80
CA CYS A 52 -8.90 -12.64 10.14
C CYS A 52 -8.88 -13.78 11.16
N GLN A 53 -7.73 -14.39 11.45
CA GLN A 53 -7.60 -15.52 12.35
C GLN A 53 -7.16 -15.09 13.76
N ALA A 54 -7.64 -15.81 14.79
CA ALA A 54 -7.08 -15.66 16.12
C ALA A 54 -5.63 -16.21 16.14
N PRO A 55 -4.72 -15.62 16.93
CA PRO A 55 -4.95 -14.50 17.85
C PRO A 55 -4.94 -13.10 17.20
N LEU A 56 -4.44 -12.95 15.95
CA LEU A 56 -4.20 -11.64 15.32
C LEU A 56 -5.48 -10.80 15.20
N ARG A 57 -6.60 -11.45 14.83
CA ARG A 57 -7.92 -10.80 14.74
C ARG A 57 -8.30 -10.08 16.03
N ASN A 58 -7.95 -10.66 17.18
CA ASN A 58 -8.30 -10.14 18.49
C ASN A 58 -7.30 -9.08 19.00
N LEU A 59 -6.10 -9.03 18.44
CA LEU A 59 -5.07 -8.05 18.81
C LEU A 59 -5.30 -6.69 18.12
N VAL A 60 -5.85 -6.70 16.93
CA VAL A 60 -6.07 -5.46 16.14
C VAL A 60 -7.29 -4.73 16.67
N PRO A 61 -7.17 -3.43 17.07
CA PRO A 61 -8.29 -2.61 17.53
C PRO A 61 -9.10 -2.08 16.33
N TRP A 62 -9.85 -2.94 15.65
CA TRP A 62 -10.56 -2.65 14.39
C TRP A 62 -11.41 -1.38 14.45
N HIS A 63 -12.06 -1.12 15.58
CA HIS A 63 -12.87 0.09 15.80
C HIS A 63 -12.05 1.40 15.85
N ALA A 64 -10.74 1.31 15.98
CA ALA A 64 -9.84 2.45 16.05
C ALA A 64 -9.12 2.74 14.71
N LEU A 65 -9.37 1.91 13.68
CA LEU A 65 -8.70 2.06 12.39
C LEU A 65 -9.52 2.93 11.44
N SER A 66 -8.83 3.75 10.66
CA SER A 66 -9.34 4.36 9.42
C SER A 66 -8.59 3.74 8.25
N ILE A 67 -9.30 3.17 7.27
CA ILE A 67 -8.69 2.44 6.15
C ILE A 67 -8.85 3.22 4.84
N LEU A 68 -7.72 3.43 4.16
CA LEU A 68 -7.57 4.00 2.82
C LEU A 68 -6.92 2.99 1.87
N TRP A 69 -6.99 3.26 0.58
CA TRP A 69 -6.27 2.51 -0.46
C TRP A 69 -5.14 3.33 -1.07
N ALA A 70 -3.98 2.69 -1.31
CA ALA A 70 -2.82 3.31 -1.97
C ALA A 70 -3.14 3.68 -3.43
N ASP A 71 -3.93 2.84 -4.09
CA ASP A 71 -4.47 3.08 -5.42
C ASP A 71 -5.77 2.30 -5.60
N GLU A 72 -6.55 2.70 -6.58
CA GLU A 72 -7.76 1.99 -6.95
C GLU A 72 -7.95 2.02 -8.47
N ARG A 73 -8.51 0.92 -8.99
CA ARG A 73 -8.89 0.80 -10.37
C ARG A 73 -10.29 1.40 -10.54
N LEU A 74 -10.46 2.28 -11.51
CA LEU A 74 -11.72 2.97 -11.77
C LEU A 74 -12.70 2.04 -12.52
N VAL A 75 -13.14 1.01 -11.81
CA VAL A 75 -14.12 0.01 -12.23
C VAL A 75 -15.22 -0.09 -11.17
N PRO A 76 -16.40 -0.67 -11.49
CA PRO A 76 -17.48 -0.81 -10.51
C PRO A 76 -17.05 -1.50 -9.21
N PHE A 77 -17.67 -1.14 -8.07
CA PHE A 77 -17.34 -1.70 -6.75
C PHE A 77 -17.45 -3.22 -6.63
N HIS A 78 -18.19 -3.87 -7.52
CA HIS A 78 -18.34 -5.33 -7.54
C HIS A 78 -17.44 -6.02 -8.57
N ASP A 79 -16.60 -5.25 -9.26
CA ASP A 79 -15.63 -5.80 -10.21
C ASP A 79 -14.48 -6.48 -9.47
N ARG A 80 -14.00 -7.61 -10.01
CA ARG A 80 -12.88 -8.37 -9.44
C ARG A 80 -11.57 -7.59 -9.44
N GLU A 81 -11.44 -6.62 -10.35
CA GLU A 81 -10.27 -5.73 -10.43
C GLU A 81 -10.33 -4.57 -9.43
N ASN A 82 -11.46 -4.35 -8.74
CA ASN A 82 -11.58 -3.31 -7.72
C ASN A 82 -10.89 -3.73 -6.42
N ASN A 83 -9.92 -2.93 -5.96
CA ASN A 83 -9.13 -3.24 -4.76
C ASN A 83 -9.97 -3.24 -3.48
N TYR A 84 -10.91 -2.30 -3.36
CA TYR A 84 -11.85 -2.27 -2.22
C TYR A 84 -12.70 -3.54 -2.18
N PHE A 85 -13.23 -3.99 -3.33
CA PHE A 85 -14.01 -5.22 -3.39
C PHE A 85 -13.21 -6.45 -2.96
N GLN A 86 -11.97 -6.58 -3.46
CA GLN A 86 -11.06 -7.65 -3.04
C GLN A 86 -10.77 -7.60 -1.54
N THR A 87 -10.48 -6.40 -1.02
CA THR A 87 -10.20 -6.21 0.42
C THR A 87 -11.45 -6.52 1.25
N ARG A 88 -12.63 -6.15 0.78
CA ARG A 88 -13.88 -6.46 1.45
C ARG A 88 -14.07 -7.96 1.60
N GLN A 89 -13.92 -8.71 0.51
CA GLN A 89 -14.08 -10.17 0.51
C GLN A 89 -13.03 -10.90 1.35
N THR A 90 -11.81 -10.37 1.46
CA THR A 90 -10.70 -11.07 2.11
C THR A 90 -10.42 -10.60 3.53
N LEU A 91 -10.91 -9.42 3.92
CA LEU A 91 -10.66 -8.80 5.23
C LEU A 91 -11.92 -8.19 5.85
N LEU A 92 -12.52 -7.18 5.21
CA LEU A 92 -13.46 -6.28 5.89
C LEU A 92 -14.76 -7.00 6.31
N ASP A 93 -15.24 -7.96 5.53
CA ASP A 93 -16.44 -8.75 5.85
C ASP A 93 -16.17 -9.78 7.00
N HIS A 94 -14.90 -9.93 7.44
CA HIS A 94 -14.48 -10.94 8.44
C HIS A 94 -14.00 -10.35 9.76
N VAL A 95 -13.90 -9.02 9.87
CA VAL A 95 -13.40 -8.33 11.06
C VAL A 95 -14.40 -7.26 11.53
N PRO A 96 -14.43 -6.92 12.84
CA PRO A 96 -15.42 -5.99 13.38
C PRO A 96 -15.02 -4.51 13.16
N ILE A 97 -14.68 -4.14 11.92
CA ILE A 97 -14.42 -2.76 11.55
C ILE A 97 -15.73 -2.05 11.21
N PRO A 98 -16.01 -0.87 11.80
CA PRO A 98 -17.18 -0.07 11.43
C PRO A 98 -17.09 0.46 9.99
N SER A 99 -18.19 0.44 9.27
CA SER A 99 -18.23 0.88 7.85
C SER A 99 -17.83 2.34 7.67
N GLU A 100 -18.10 3.20 8.63
CA GLU A 100 -17.72 4.62 8.67
C GLU A 100 -16.21 4.85 8.85
N GLN A 101 -15.45 3.80 9.11
CA GLN A 101 -14.00 3.80 9.19
C GLN A 101 -13.32 3.34 7.89
N VAL A 102 -14.09 3.03 6.88
CA VAL A 102 -13.62 2.51 5.59
C VAL A 102 -13.87 3.54 4.49
N PHE A 103 -12.80 3.99 3.85
CA PHE A 103 -12.80 5.14 2.95
C PHE A 103 -12.32 4.74 1.54
N PRO A 104 -13.15 4.05 0.72
CA PRO A 104 -12.78 3.65 -0.62
C PRO A 104 -12.79 4.84 -1.59
N VAL A 105 -12.06 4.69 -2.70
CA VAL A 105 -12.17 5.62 -3.83
C VAL A 105 -13.55 5.51 -4.47
N ALA A 106 -14.19 6.64 -4.74
CA ALA A 106 -15.51 6.70 -5.36
C ALA A 106 -15.43 6.45 -6.88
N THR A 107 -15.38 5.18 -7.29
CA THR A 107 -15.10 4.75 -8.68
C THR A 107 -16.24 5.00 -9.67
N TYR A 108 -17.35 5.56 -9.22
CA TYR A 108 -18.50 5.95 -10.06
C TYR A 108 -18.38 7.38 -10.64
N TYR A 109 -17.37 8.15 -10.23
CA TYR A 109 -17.07 9.46 -10.83
C TYR A 109 -16.08 9.33 -12.00
N PRO A 110 -16.01 10.33 -12.90
CA PRO A 110 -14.86 10.50 -13.79
C PRO A 110 -13.55 10.57 -13.00
N VAL A 111 -12.44 10.16 -13.60
CA VAL A 111 -11.19 9.92 -12.87
C VAL A 111 -10.64 11.16 -12.17
N GLU A 112 -10.73 12.33 -12.78
CA GLU A 112 -10.29 13.60 -12.20
C GLU A 112 -11.13 13.98 -10.98
N GLU A 113 -12.44 13.75 -11.06
CA GLU A 113 -13.34 14.00 -9.94
C GLU A 113 -13.16 12.97 -8.82
N ALA A 114 -13.01 11.71 -9.16
CA ALA A 114 -12.69 10.65 -8.18
C ALA A 114 -11.40 10.96 -7.44
N ALA A 115 -10.35 11.40 -8.14
CA ALA A 115 -9.09 11.80 -7.53
C ALA A 115 -9.26 13.02 -6.62
N ARG A 116 -10.00 14.05 -7.04
CA ARG A 116 -10.28 15.25 -6.23
C ARG A 116 -11.08 14.91 -4.97
N VAL A 117 -12.11 14.10 -5.09
CA VAL A 117 -12.93 13.67 -3.94
C VAL A 117 -12.08 12.87 -2.96
N TYR A 118 -11.25 11.97 -3.48
CA TYR A 118 -10.38 11.14 -2.64
C TYR A 118 -9.26 11.97 -1.99
N GLN A 119 -8.72 13.00 -2.66
CA GLN A 119 -7.76 13.92 -2.04
C GLN A 119 -8.37 14.63 -0.82
N ASN A 120 -9.56 15.21 -0.96
CA ASN A 120 -10.24 15.87 0.16
C ASN A 120 -10.44 14.90 1.34
N GLN A 121 -10.76 13.65 1.07
CA GLN A 121 -10.93 12.60 2.06
C GLN A 121 -9.60 12.25 2.75
N VAL A 122 -8.52 12.11 1.98
CA VAL A 122 -7.16 11.86 2.50
C VAL A 122 -6.68 13.01 3.37
N GLU A 123 -6.89 14.26 2.94
CA GLU A 123 -6.53 15.47 3.70
C GLU A 123 -7.26 15.52 5.04
N ALA A 124 -8.58 15.32 5.04
CA ALA A 124 -9.38 15.32 6.26
C ALA A 124 -8.96 14.20 7.23
N LEU A 125 -8.61 13.02 6.70
CA LEU A 125 -8.12 11.92 7.52
C LEU A 125 -6.72 12.19 8.08
N LEU A 126 -5.82 12.74 7.28
CA LEU A 126 -4.49 13.14 7.74
C LEU A 126 -4.61 14.18 8.87
N GLU A 127 -5.47 15.19 8.71
CA GLU A 127 -5.70 16.17 9.77
C GLU A 127 -6.15 15.51 11.07
N ARG A 128 -7.12 14.59 11.01
CA ARG A 128 -7.60 13.81 12.18
C ARG A 128 -6.51 12.96 12.83
N HIS A 129 -5.52 12.53 12.04
CA HIS A 129 -4.43 11.65 12.46
C HIS A 129 -3.08 12.37 12.64
N GLY A 130 -3.11 13.71 12.86
CA GLY A 130 -1.90 14.51 13.14
C GLY A 130 -0.94 14.59 11.95
N GLY A 131 -1.47 14.58 10.73
CA GLY A 131 -0.71 14.70 9.47
C GLY A 131 0.03 13.43 9.03
N GLN A 132 -0.20 12.29 9.68
CA GLN A 132 0.58 11.08 9.42
C GLN A 132 -0.31 9.84 9.17
N ILE A 133 0.19 8.96 8.33
CA ILE A 133 -0.29 7.60 8.15
C ILE A 133 0.46 6.70 9.14
N ASP A 134 -0.24 5.88 9.91
CA ASP A 134 0.42 4.99 10.87
C ASP A 134 1.08 3.80 10.18
N LEU A 135 0.42 3.24 9.15
CA LEU A 135 0.90 2.11 8.38
C LEU A 135 0.48 2.20 6.91
N ALA A 136 1.41 1.96 5.99
CA ALA A 136 1.13 1.69 4.59
C ALA A 136 1.63 0.28 4.23
N LEU A 137 0.72 -0.59 3.79
CA LEU A 137 1.05 -1.90 3.20
C LEU A 137 1.06 -1.74 1.67
N LEU A 138 2.21 -1.91 1.07
CA LEU A 138 2.45 -1.71 -0.35
C LEU A 138 2.98 -2.98 -1.02
N GLY A 139 2.72 -3.10 -2.31
CA GLY A 139 3.38 -4.05 -3.19
C GLY A 139 4.34 -3.35 -4.15
N MET A 140 5.05 -4.14 -4.96
CA MET A 140 5.87 -3.66 -6.07
C MET A 140 5.62 -4.47 -7.34
N GLY A 141 5.45 -3.78 -8.45
CA GLY A 141 5.36 -4.40 -9.77
C GLY A 141 6.70 -4.90 -10.30
N PRO A 142 6.69 -5.76 -11.34
CA PRO A 142 7.93 -6.24 -11.98
C PRO A 142 8.68 -5.15 -12.78
N ASP A 143 8.09 -3.98 -12.91
CA ASP A 143 8.63 -2.76 -13.51
C ASP A 143 9.06 -1.71 -12.46
N GLY A 144 9.00 -2.04 -11.17
CA GLY A 144 9.39 -1.16 -10.08
C GLY A 144 8.33 -0.16 -9.64
N HIS A 145 7.10 -0.22 -10.22
CA HIS A 145 6.00 0.62 -9.75
C HIS A 145 5.52 0.20 -8.36
N THR A 146 4.95 1.14 -7.62
CA THR A 146 4.17 0.90 -6.40
C THR A 146 2.90 1.74 -6.44
N ALA A 147 1.82 1.29 -5.79
CA ALA A 147 0.49 1.86 -6.02
C ALA A 147 0.21 1.92 -7.53
N SER A 148 -0.19 3.08 -8.08
CA SER A 148 -0.21 3.31 -9.54
C SER A 148 0.77 4.40 -9.97
N LEU A 149 1.95 4.44 -9.32
CA LEU A 149 3.09 5.28 -9.68
C LEU A 149 3.98 4.49 -10.65
N PHE A 150 3.77 4.67 -11.96
CA PHE A 150 4.47 3.92 -13.01
C PHE A 150 5.72 4.65 -13.52
N PRO A 151 6.74 3.91 -14.01
CA PRO A 151 7.95 4.50 -14.58
C PRO A 151 7.63 5.53 -15.68
N GLY A 152 8.22 6.74 -15.58
CA GLY A 152 8.06 7.81 -16.56
C GLY A 152 6.70 8.52 -16.58
N PHE A 153 5.80 8.21 -15.64
CA PHE A 153 4.48 8.85 -15.57
C PHE A 153 4.52 10.19 -14.82
N PRO A 154 3.67 11.16 -15.20
CA PRO A 154 3.72 12.50 -14.61
C PRO A 154 3.39 12.53 -13.10
N GLN A 155 2.72 11.52 -12.57
CA GLN A 155 2.41 11.41 -11.14
C GLN A 155 3.66 11.28 -10.26
N LEU A 156 4.82 10.93 -10.84
CA LEU A 156 6.10 10.89 -10.14
C LEU A 156 6.62 12.28 -9.79
N GLU A 157 6.18 13.30 -10.53
CA GLU A 157 6.56 14.72 -10.37
C GLU A 157 5.43 15.55 -9.75
N ALA A 158 4.47 14.90 -9.09
CA ALA A 158 3.39 15.60 -8.41
C ALA A 158 3.91 16.63 -7.42
N SER A 159 3.21 17.76 -7.28
CA SER A 159 3.58 18.77 -6.29
C SER A 159 3.35 18.26 -4.86
N PRO A 160 4.03 18.82 -3.86
CA PRO A 160 3.90 18.39 -2.45
C PRO A 160 2.47 18.46 -1.91
N GLU A 161 1.62 19.32 -2.46
CA GLU A 161 0.21 19.49 -2.09
C GLU A 161 -0.68 18.43 -2.74
N THR A 162 -0.22 17.81 -3.83
CA THR A 162 -0.96 16.76 -4.54
C THR A 162 -0.75 15.43 -3.83
N LEU A 163 -1.72 15.03 -3.00
CA LEU A 163 -1.68 13.77 -2.28
C LEU A 163 -2.30 12.62 -3.06
N VAL A 164 -3.20 12.93 -3.99
CA VAL A 164 -3.90 11.97 -4.84
C VAL A 164 -3.83 12.44 -6.30
N ALA A 165 -3.60 11.53 -7.22
CA ALA A 165 -3.53 11.83 -8.64
C ALA A 165 -4.36 10.85 -9.48
N PRO A 166 -4.97 11.32 -10.60
CA PRO A 166 -5.56 10.45 -11.60
C PRO A 166 -4.48 9.79 -12.46
N VAL A 167 -4.75 8.59 -12.96
CA VAL A 167 -3.93 7.85 -13.93
C VAL A 167 -4.86 7.35 -15.02
N THR A 168 -4.61 7.75 -16.28
CA THR A 168 -5.51 7.41 -17.40
C THR A 168 -5.01 6.27 -18.27
N ASP A 169 -3.70 6.10 -18.38
CA ASP A 169 -3.07 5.17 -19.33
C ASP A 169 -2.11 4.19 -18.65
N ALA A 170 -2.54 3.63 -17.50
CA ALA A 170 -1.72 2.63 -16.81
C ALA A 170 -1.34 1.48 -17.77
N PRO A 171 -0.08 1.01 -17.75
CA PRO A 171 0.42 0.01 -18.69
C PRO A 171 -0.18 -1.39 -18.48
N LYS A 172 -0.98 -1.55 -17.41
CA LYS A 172 -1.69 -2.79 -17.07
C LYS A 172 -3.18 -2.52 -16.92
N PRO A 173 -4.05 -3.37 -17.47
CA PRO A 173 -5.48 -3.23 -17.28
C PRO A 173 -5.88 -3.33 -15.79
N PRO A 174 -6.94 -2.67 -15.36
CA PRO A 174 -7.62 -1.54 -16.00
C PRO A 174 -6.71 -0.31 -16.09
N PRO A 175 -6.75 0.47 -17.20
CA PRO A 175 -5.81 1.56 -17.43
C PRO A 175 -6.13 2.83 -16.64
N THR A 176 -7.41 3.02 -16.26
CA THR A 176 -7.85 4.20 -15.50
C THR A 176 -7.81 3.91 -14.01
N ARG A 177 -7.09 4.75 -13.26
CA ARG A 177 -6.87 4.54 -11.83
C ARG A 177 -6.81 5.85 -11.06
N VAL A 178 -6.98 5.77 -9.75
CA VAL A 178 -6.66 6.84 -8.79
C VAL A 178 -5.55 6.33 -7.89
N THR A 179 -4.54 7.15 -7.61
CA THR A 179 -3.37 6.75 -6.82
C THR A 179 -3.01 7.80 -5.77
N LEU A 180 -2.56 7.33 -4.59
CA LEU A 180 -1.79 8.18 -3.69
C LEU A 180 -0.45 8.51 -4.36
N THR A 181 0.00 9.75 -4.18
CA THR A 181 1.34 10.18 -4.62
C THR A 181 2.42 9.75 -3.63
N ALA A 182 3.68 9.88 -4.03
CA ALA A 182 4.80 9.67 -3.11
C ALA A 182 4.75 10.63 -1.91
N HIS A 183 4.22 11.85 -2.08
CA HIS A 183 4.05 12.82 -0.99
C HIS A 183 3.06 12.34 0.08
N ALA A 184 1.98 11.68 -0.33
CA ALA A 184 1.04 11.06 0.61
C ALA A 184 1.68 9.86 1.31
N LEU A 185 2.26 8.94 0.54
CA LEU A 185 2.87 7.72 1.08
C LEU A 185 4.04 8.02 2.03
N ASN A 186 4.81 9.08 1.78
CA ASN A 186 5.92 9.51 2.64
C ASN A 186 5.47 10.18 3.95
N ARG A 187 4.17 10.36 4.19
CA ARG A 187 3.62 10.69 5.51
C ARG A 187 3.50 9.48 6.43
N ALA A 188 3.86 8.28 5.96
CA ALA A 188 3.73 7.06 6.74
C ALA A 188 4.83 6.92 7.81
N ARG A 189 4.43 6.54 9.04
CA ARG A 189 5.34 6.14 10.13
C ARG A 189 5.98 4.78 9.84
N ARG A 190 5.22 3.89 9.22
CA ARG A 190 5.63 2.55 8.84
C ARG A 190 5.17 2.27 7.41
N VAL A 191 6.09 1.87 6.58
CA VAL A 191 5.81 1.30 5.25
C VAL A 191 6.29 -0.14 5.26
N ILE A 192 5.42 -1.04 4.86
CA ILE A 192 5.75 -2.44 4.62
C ILE A 192 5.56 -2.69 3.13
N PHE A 193 6.64 -2.99 2.43
CA PHE A 193 6.58 -3.58 1.10
C PHE A 193 6.52 -5.10 1.24
N LEU A 194 5.44 -5.71 0.77
CA LEU A 194 5.35 -7.16 0.63
C LEU A 194 5.53 -7.52 -0.83
N VAL A 195 6.63 -8.19 -1.16
CA VAL A 195 6.98 -8.53 -2.54
C VAL A 195 7.37 -10.01 -2.61
N ALA A 196 6.68 -10.75 -3.46
CA ALA A 196 6.89 -12.18 -3.62
C ALA A 196 6.95 -12.58 -5.09
N GLY A 197 7.68 -13.66 -5.37
CA GLY A 197 7.80 -14.27 -6.68
C GLY A 197 9.09 -13.92 -7.41
N ALA A 198 9.58 -14.92 -8.14
CA ALA A 198 10.87 -14.86 -8.85
C ALA A 198 10.92 -13.80 -9.96
N ASP A 199 9.76 -13.44 -10.53
CA ASP A 199 9.63 -12.40 -11.54
C ASP A 199 9.93 -10.99 -11.00
N LYS A 200 9.93 -10.82 -9.67
CA LYS A 200 10.26 -9.56 -8.99
C LYS A 200 11.76 -9.41 -8.69
N ALA A 201 12.52 -10.51 -8.63
CA ALA A 201 13.89 -10.50 -8.14
C ALA A 201 14.82 -9.49 -8.83
N PRO A 202 14.85 -9.36 -10.17
CA PRO A 202 15.69 -8.36 -10.82
C PRO A 202 15.34 -6.93 -10.41
N MET A 203 14.04 -6.66 -10.21
CA MET A 203 13.57 -5.32 -9.84
C MET A 203 13.77 -5.03 -8.36
N VAL A 204 13.59 -6.02 -7.49
CA VAL A 204 13.93 -5.92 -6.04
C VAL A 204 15.41 -5.53 -5.90
N ARG A 205 16.32 -6.18 -6.62
CA ARG A 205 17.73 -5.83 -6.62
C ARG A 205 17.98 -4.40 -7.09
N GLN A 206 17.37 -3.98 -8.20
CA GLN A 206 17.56 -2.63 -8.72
C GLN A 206 17.03 -1.56 -7.76
N VAL A 207 15.87 -1.77 -7.16
CA VAL A 207 15.26 -0.81 -6.22
C VAL A 207 16.06 -0.70 -4.92
N LEU A 208 16.55 -1.82 -4.38
CA LEU A 208 17.20 -1.84 -3.06
C LEU A 208 18.72 -1.58 -3.12
N GLN A 209 19.39 -2.02 -4.18
CA GLN A 209 20.85 -1.99 -4.29
C GLN A 209 21.35 -1.18 -5.49
N GLY A 210 20.48 -0.79 -6.42
CA GLY A 210 20.82 0.02 -7.59
C GLY A 210 20.94 1.51 -7.27
N ALA A 211 21.37 2.27 -8.27
CA ALA A 211 21.39 3.72 -8.20
C ALA A 211 19.97 4.27 -7.98
N TYR A 212 19.90 5.45 -7.33
CA TYR A 212 18.62 6.15 -7.16
C TYR A 212 18.16 6.72 -8.50
N ASP A 213 17.12 6.15 -9.05
CA ASP A 213 16.50 6.55 -10.31
C ASP A 213 14.97 6.38 -10.21
N PRO A 214 14.29 7.27 -9.48
CA PRO A 214 12.87 7.13 -9.20
C PRO A 214 11.97 7.29 -10.43
N GLN A 215 12.48 7.88 -11.53
CA GLN A 215 11.77 7.93 -12.80
C GLN A 215 11.65 6.54 -13.44
N ARG A 216 12.63 5.67 -13.23
CA ARG A 216 12.61 4.27 -13.66
C ARG A 216 12.13 3.31 -12.58
N LEU A 217 12.32 3.64 -11.32
CA LEU A 217 12.09 2.77 -10.17
C LEU A 217 11.20 3.50 -9.13
N PRO A 218 9.91 3.70 -9.42
CA PRO A 218 9.03 4.53 -8.59
C PRO A 218 8.93 4.08 -7.12
N ALA A 219 9.10 2.79 -6.82
CA ALA A 219 9.15 2.31 -5.44
C ALA A 219 10.25 2.99 -4.62
N GLN A 220 11.33 3.53 -5.26
CA GLN A 220 12.37 4.30 -4.60
C GLN A 220 11.90 5.66 -4.08
N LEU A 221 10.76 6.19 -4.56
CA LEU A 221 10.17 7.44 -4.04
C LEU A 221 9.62 7.29 -2.62
N VAL A 222 9.26 6.07 -2.22
CA VAL A 222 8.67 5.80 -0.90
C VAL A 222 9.79 5.70 0.14
N ARG A 223 10.15 6.86 0.68
CA ARG A 223 11.22 7.07 1.68
C ARG A 223 10.75 8.06 2.74
N PRO A 224 9.82 7.68 3.62
CA PRO A 224 9.29 8.60 4.61
C PRO A 224 10.40 9.15 5.50
N PRO A 225 10.56 10.49 5.60
CA PRO A 225 11.71 11.11 6.26
C PRO A 225 11.77 10.84 7.77
N ALA A 226 10.61 10.63 8.39
CA ALA A 226 10.48 10.31 9.82
C ALA A 226 9.92 8.89 10.06
N GLY A 227 9.75 8.11 9.00
CA GLY A 227 9.21 6.76 9.07
C GLY A 227 10.27 5.67 8.88
N ARG A 228 9.81 4.43 8.92
CA ARG A 228 10.63 3.25 8.63
C ARG A 228 10.02 2.46 7.48
N VAL A 229 10.87 1.93 6.62
CA VAL A 229 10.50 1.05 5.51
C VAL A 229 11.04 -0.34 5.80
N THR A 230 10.15 -1.33 5.75
CA THR A 230 10.49 -2.75 5.86
C THR A 230 10.09 -3.45 4.58
N TRP A 231 10.99 -4.23 3.99
CA TRP A 231 10.72 -5.10 2.86
C TRP A 231 10.57 -6.52 3.35
N MET A 232 9.37 -7.08 3.14
CA MET A 232 9.02 -8.47 3.45
C MET A 232 9.06 -9.23 2.13
N LEU A 233 10.07 -10.07 1.96
CA LEU A 233 10.34 -10.78 0.71
C LEU A 233 10.22 -12.29 0.92
N ASP A 234 9.74 -13.01 -0.08
CA ASP A 234 10.02 -14.44 -0.16
C ASP A 234 11.42 -14.70 -0.74
N ALA A 235 11.94 -15.91 -0.57
CA ALA A 235 13.25 -16.27 -1.08
C ALA A 235 13.37 -16.14 -2.61
N ALA A 236 12.25 -16.31 -3.31
CA ALA A 236 12.20 -16.18 -4.76
C ALA A 236 12.39 -14.73 -5.22
N ALA A 237 11.73 -13.77 -4.55
CA ALA A 237 11.90 -12.35 -4.82
C ALA A 237 13.28 -11.81 -4.39
N ALA A 238 13.87 -12.40 -3.35
CA ALA A 238 15.15 -12.00 -2.80
C ALA A 238 16.39 -12.62 -3.48
N ARG A 239 16.20 -13.59 -4.40
CA ARG A 239 17.29 -14.44 -4.93
C ARG A 239 18.44 -13.71 -5.61
N GLU A 240 18.25 -12.45 -6.02
CA GLU A 240 19.28 -11.63 -6.67
C GLU A 240 19.88 -10.57 -5.74
N LEU A 241 19.46 -10.51 -4.47
CA LEU A 241 20.10 -9.67 -3.47
C LEU A 241 21.46 -10.25 -3.07
N ALA A 242 22.47 -9.35 -2.92
CA ALA A 242 23.81 -9.72 -2.50
C ALA A 242 23.90 -9.80 -0.95
#